data_456caaca08b79198486977275b0a8120
#
_entry.id   456caaca08b79198486977275b0a8120
#
_cell.length_a   1.000
_cell.length_b   1.000
_cell.length_c   1.000
_cell.angle_alpha   90.00
_cell.angle_beta   90.00
_cell.angle_gamma   90.00
#
_symmetry.space_group_name_H-M   'P 1'
#
loop_
_entity.id
_entity.type
_entity.pdbx_description
1 polymer ?
#
loop_
_entity_poly.entity_id
_entity_poly.type
_entity_poly.pdbx_seq_one_letter_code
_entity_poly.pdbx_strand_id
1 'polypeptide(L)'
;VKEQMGFDFGVAQPVRLTKVSPARLSTFDDCPRRYQLAYLKRPTPQRTGPWAHSTLGAVVHNALRALFDLPVLKRVPQKAVALVAEYWKDAGFEDTEQAARYRARAKGWVAEYVEDNDVTHDPVGLERWVSAPVNSEPGERPSMIIEGRTDRIDQRDGELVVVDYKTGRRAPDEYEARASQALALYAVASARTLRAPCTTVELHHLPSGTIAAAEHTTESLRRHLQRAEETAGDLRLATDTLNAGGDEDVLFPPRPDRRCAWCDFRPSCAAGQATAQQAQPWDLLAP
;
A
#
# COMPACT_ATOMS: atom_id res chain seq x y z
N VAL A 1 14.30 18.17 62.77
CA VAL A 1 13.99 18.50 61.40
C VAL A 1 14.41 17.31 60.55
N LYS A 2 13.44 16.51 60.02
CA LYS A 2 13.72 15.40 59.10
C LYS A 2 13.62 15.99 57.70
N GLU A 3 14.76 16.05 57.00
CA GLU A 3 14.77 16.31 55.56
C GLU A 3 14.11 15.15 54.80
N GLN A 4 13.04 15.45 54.15
CA GLN A 4 12.34 14.55 53.23
C GLN A 4 13.08 14.62 51.90
N MET A 5 13.93 13.62 51.58
CA MET A 5 14.50 13.47 50.24
C MET A 5 13.37 13.16 49.26
N GLY A 6 13.00 14.15 48.44
CA GLY A 6 12.10 13.95 47.32
C GLY A 6 12.83 13.13 46.23
N PHE A 7 12.36 11.92 45.98
CA PHE A 7 12.76 11.20 44.78
C PHE A 7 12.06 11.83 43.59
N ASP A 8 12.83 12.57 42.81
CA ASP A 8 12.37 13.03 41.49
C ASP A 8 12.40 11.82 40.54
N PHE A 9 11.28 11.11 40.44
CA PHE A 9 11.07 10.17 39.37
C PHE A 9 10.86 10.99 38.09
N GLY A 10 11.97 11.30 37.39
CA GLY A 10 11.89 11.88 36.05
C GLY A 10 10.94 11.04 35.20
N VAL A 11 9.69 11.49 35.08
CA VAL A 11 8.70 10.86 34.22
C VAL A 11 9.18 11.04 32.80
N ALA A 12 9.88 10.03 32.28
CA ALA A 12 10.23 9.98 30.86
C ALA A 12 8.94 10.20 30.09
N GLN A 13 8.86 11.31 29.35
CA GLN A 13 7.70 11.59 28.52
C GLN A 13 7.43 10.38 27.63
N PRO A 14 6.20 9.88 27.54
CA PRO A 14 5.89 8.73 26.73
C PRO A 14 6.32 9.02 25.27
N VAL A 15 7.23 8.20 24.75
CA VAL A 15 7.67 8.32 23.36
C VAL A 15 6.43 8.13 22.47
N ARG A 16 6.00 9.18 21.82
CA ARG A 16 4.87 9.13 20.88
C ARG A 16 5.31 8.37 19.64
N LEU A 17 4.85 7.13 19.48
CA LEU A 17 5.15 6.32 18.31
C LEU A 17 4.48 6.92 17.07
N THR A 18 5.27 7.10 16.01
CA THR A 18 4.76 7.55 14.72
C THR A 18 4.01 6.40 14.05
N LYS A 19 2.73 6.62 13.72
CA LYS A 19 1.95 5.67 12.92
C LYS A 19 2.22 5.90 11.45
N VAL A 20 2.66 4.85 10.77
CA VAL A 20 2.98 4.87 9.34
C VAL A 20 2.29 3.73 8.61
N SER A 21 1.94 3.99 7.35
CA SER A 21 1.60 2.91 6.42
C SER A 21 2.59 2.92 5.25
N PRO A 22 2.80 1.78 4.58
CA PRO A 22 3.65 1.75 3.39
C PRO A 22 3.28 2.82 2.35
N ALA A 23 1.98 3.04 2.12
CA ALA A 23 1.50 4.06 1.20
C ALA A 23 1.86 5.49 1.64
N ARG A 24 1.81 5.79 2.96
CA ARG A 24 2.21 7.11 3.48
C ARG A 24 3.70 7.34 3.32
N LEU A 25 4.53 6.35 3.66
CA LEU A 25 5.97 6.44 3.50
C LEU A 25 6.35 6.65 2.04
N SER A 26 5.83 5.80 1.14
CA SER A 26 6.06 5.94 -0.30
C SER A 26 5.60 7.30 -0.84
N THR A 27 4.45 7.82 -0.37
CA THR A 27 3.97 9.13 -0.81
C THR A 27 4.92 10.26 -0.38
N PHE A 28 5.49 10.18 0.83
CA PHE A 28 6.46 11.18 1.32
C PHE A 28 7.80 11.05 0.60
N ASP A 29 8.30 9.82 0.42
CA ASP A 29 9.53 9.54 -0.34
C ASP A 29 9.41 10.00 -1.80
N ASP A 30 8.26 9.79 -2.42
CA ASP A 30 7.99 10.23 -3.80
C ASP A 30 7.93 11.76 -3.91
N CYS A 31 7.17 12.40 -3.04
CA CYS A 31 7.00 13.86 -3.05
C CYS A 31 6.44 14.35 -1.71
N PRO A 32 7.26 15.02 -0.87
CA PRO A 32 6.81 15.58 0.40
C PRO A 32 5.59 16.51 0.24
N ARG A 33 5.54 17.33 -0.82
CA ARG A 33 4.39 18.19 -1.13
C ARG A 33 3.11 17.38 -1.35
N ARG A 34 3.19 16.27 -2.10
CA ARG A 34 2.03 15.37 -2.30
C ARG A 34 1.55 14.79 -0.97
N TYR A 35 2.49 14.41 -0.09
CA TYR A 35 2.15 13.92 1.25
C TYR A 35 1.43 15.00 2.06
N GLN A 36 1.96 16.22 2.11
CA GLN A 36 1.36 17.34 2.83
C GLN A 36 -0.07 17.63 2.36
N LEU A 37 -0.29 17.68 1.04
CA LEU A 37 -1.62 17.92 0.45
C LEU A 37 -2.59 16.78 0.73
N ALA A 38 -2.12 15.52 0.72
CA ALA A 38 -2.96 14.34 0.94
C ALA A 38 -3.35 14.13 2.41
N TYR A 39 -2.41 14.35 3.33
CA TYR A 39 -2.55 13.87 4.71
C TYR A 39 -2.57 14.98 5.77
N LEU A 40 -1.98 16.14 5.51
CA LEU A 40 -1.85 17.22 6.51
C LEU A 40 -2.73 18.44 6.21
N LYS A 41 -2.78 18.88 4.95
CA LYS A 41 -3.54 20.10 4.57
C LYS A 41 -5.03 19.95 4.89
N ARG A 42 -5.59 20.97 5.55
CA ARG A 42 -7.02 21.03 5.87
C ARG A 42 -7.58 22.42 5.51
N PRO A 43 -8.72 22.50 4.80
CA PRO A 43 -9.40 21.40 4.12
C PRO A 43 -8.50 20.73 3.08
N THR A 44 -8.70 19.43 2.86
CA THR A 44 -7.93 18.71 1.83
C THR A 44 -8.25 19.28 0.45
N PRO A 45 -7.23 19.64 -0.36
CA PRO A 45 -7.45 20.18 -1.68
C PRO A 45 -8.20 19.18 -2.58
N GLN A 46 -8.93 19.71 -3.55
CA GLN A 46 -9.64 18.90 -4.52
C GLN A 46 -8.64 18.02 -5.30
N ARG A 47 -8.97 16.73 -5.38
CA ARG A 47 -8.22 15.78 -6.20
C ARG A 47 -8.68 15.86 -7.65
N THR A 48 -7.79 15.48 -8.58
CA THR A 48 -8.21 15.15 -9.94
C THR A 48 -9.20 13.99 -9.90
N GLY A 49 -10.01 13.87 -10.96
CA GLY A 49 -11.02 12.82 -11.06
C GLY A 49 -10.46 11.41 -10.96
N PRO A 50 -11.32 10.39 -10.92
CA PRO A 50 -10.86 9.02 -10.80
C PRO A 50 -10.01 8.61 -11.99
N TRP A 51 -8.97 7.77 -11.72
CA TRP A 51 -8.10 7.19 -12.73
C TRP A 51 -8.61 5.79 -13.10
N ALA A 52 -8.77 5.51 -14.39
CA ALA A 52 -9.31 4.23 -14.88
C ALA A 52 -8.50 3.01 -14.38
N HIS A 53 -7.15 3.12 -14.35
CA HIS A 53 -6.32 2.03 -13.82
C HIS A 53 -6.57 1.76 -12.33
N SER A 54 -6.85 2.81 -11.54
CA SER A 54 -7.19 2.64 -10.11
C SER A 54 -8.58 2.04 -9.92
N THR A 55 -9.55 2.45 -10.75
CA THR A 55 -10.89 1.86 -10.78
C THR A 55 -10.83 0.38 -11.15
N LEU A 56 -10.09 0.04 -12.20
CA LEU A 56 -9.88 -1.34 -12.66
C LEU A 56 -9.23 -2.21 -11.57
N GLY A 57 -8.15 -1.71 -10.94
CA GLY A 57 -7.51 -2.39 -9.82
C GLY A 57 -8.48 -2.66 -8.68
N ALA A 58 -9.23 -1.63 -8.24
CA ALA A 58 -10.20 -1.79 -7.16
C ALA A 58 -11.31 -2.80 -7.47
N VAL A 59 -11.79 -2.86 -8.72
CA VAL A 59 -12.76 -3.87 -9.17
C VAL A 59 -12.19 -5.29 -9.04
N VAL A 60 -10.97 -5.52 -9.52
CA VAL A 60 -10.31 -6.83 -9.48
C VAL A 60 -10.05 -7.26 -8.03
N HIS A 61 -9.50 -6.38 -7.17
CA HIS A 61 -9.27 -6.67 -5.76
C HIS A 61 -10.58 -7.03 -5.03
N ASN A 62 -11.65 -6.26 -5.26
CA ASN A 62 -12.94 -6.54 -4.64
C ASN A 62 -13.54 -7.87 -5.13
N ALA A 63 -13.40 -8.20 -6.42
CA ALA A 63 -13.88 -9.46 -6.97
C ALA A 63 -13.14 -10.66 -6.38
N LEU A 64 -11.80 -10.59 -6.29
CA LEU A 64 -10.98 -11.64 -5.68
C LEU A 64 -11.25 -11.77 -4.17
N ARG A 65 -11.35 -10.67 -3.45
CA ARG A 65 -11.76 -10.70 -2.04
C ARG A 65 -13.08 -11.43 -1.86
N ALA A 66 -14.11 -11.01 -2.61
CA ALA A 66 -15.43 -11.62 -2.52
C ALA A 66 -15.44 -13.09 -2.96
N LEU A 67 -14.57 -13.48 -3.90
CA LEU A 67 -14.39 -14.87 -4.31
C LEU A 67 -13.89 -15.73 -3.14
N PHE A 68 -12.82 -15.29 -2.47
CA PHE A 68 -12.25 -16.01 -1.32
C PHE A 68 -13.17 -16.03 -0.08
N ASP A 69 -14.11 -15.08 0.04
CA ASP A 69 -15.18 -15.11 1.07
C ASP A 69 -16.25 -16.19 0.79
N LEU A 70 -16.27 -16.79 -0.42
CA LEU A 70 -17.21 -17.86 -0.76
C LEU A 70 -16.75 -19.22 -0.23
N PRO A 71 -17.68 -20.14 0.03
CA PRO A 71 -17.33 -21.57 0.23
C PRO A 71 -16.51 -22.09 -0.94
N VAL A 72 -15.51 -22.93 -0.66
CA VAL A 72 -14.55 -23.47 -1.64
C VAL A 72 -15.22 -23.98 -2.93
N LEU A 73 -16.29 -24.76 -2.81
CA LEU A 73 -17.01 -25.32 -3.96
C LEU A 73 -17.66 -24.24 -4.89
N LYS A 74 -17.74 -23.00 -4.43
CA LYS A 74 -18.26 -21.88 -5.21
C LYS A 74 -17.17 -21.00 -5.82
N ARG A 75 -15.89 -21.26 -5.52
CA ARG A 75 -14.73 -20.53 -6.08
C ARG A 75 -14.38 -21.06 -7.45
N VAL A 76 -15.25 -20.80 -8.42
CA VAL A 76 -15.12 -21.25 -9.81
C VAL A 76 -15.00 -20.05 -10.76
N PRO A 77 -14.39 -20.22 -11.96
CA PRO A 77 -14.17 -19.12 -12.91
C PRO A 77 -15.45 -18.34 -13.25
N GLN A 78 -16.57 -19.03 -13.44
CA GLN A 78 -17.86 -18.42 -13.75
C GLN A 78 -18.32 -17.46 -12.62
N LYS A 79 -18.06 -17.82 -11.37
CA LYS A 79 -18.41 -16.99 -10.22
C LYS A 79 -17.48 -15.78 -10.13
N ALA A 80 -16.19 -15.95 -10.38
CA ALA A 80 -15.23 -14.85 -10.43
C ALA A 80 -15.62 -13.81 -11.50
N VAL A 81 -15.99 -14.26 -12.69
CA VAL A 81 -16.54 -13.42 -13.78
C VAL A 81 -17.78 -12.64 -13.34
N ALA A 82 -18.70 -13.30 -12.62
CA ALA A 82 -19.91 -12.64 -12.11
C ALA A 82 -19.58 -11.55 -11.07
N LEU A 83 -18.60 -11.79 -10.19
CA LEU A 83 -18.15 -10.82 -9.20
C LEU A 83 -17.51 -9.59 -9.84
N VAL A 84 -16.72 -9.73 -10.91
CA VAL A 84 -16.23 -8.56 -11.67
C VAL A 84 -17.38 -7.74 -12.22
N ALA A 85 -18.43 -8.39 -12.73
CA ALA A 85 -19.60 -7.66 -13.25
C ALA A 85 -20.37 -6.93 -12.14
N GLU A 86 -20.45 -7.52 -10.94
CA GLU A 86 -21.09 -6.95 -9.73
C GLU A 86 -20.36 -5.71 -9.23
N TYR A 87 -19.01 -5.77 -9.14
CA TYR A 87 -18.18 -4.67 -8.62
C TYR A 87 -17.78 -3.64 -9.69
N TRP A 88 -18.20 -3.83 -10.95
CA TRP A 88 -17.77 -2.96 -12.05
C TRP A 88 -18.19 -1.50 -11.85
N LYS A 89 -17.27 -0.59 -12.20
CA LYS A 89 -17.46 0.87 -12.25
C LYS A 89 -16.82 1.43 -13.50
N ASP A 90 -17.46 2.42 -14.13
CA ASP A 90 -16.99 3.05 -15.37
C ASP A 90 -16.16 4.33 -15.11
N ALA A 91 -15.83 4.63 -13.86
CA ALA A 91 -15.18 5.88 -13.48
C ALA A 91 -13.73 5.96 -14.01
N GLY A 92 -13.41 7.03 -14.73
CA GLY A 92 -12.08 7.32 -15.26
C GLY A 92 -11.78 6.72 -16.63
N PHE A 93 -12.67 5.88 -17.18
CA PHE A 93 -12.56 5.42 -18.56
C PHE A 93 -12.96 6.52 -19.54
N GLU A 94 -12.43 6.45 -20.76
CA GLU A 94 -12.66 7.42 -21.83
C GLU A 94 -14.14 7.47 -22.25
N ASP A 95 -14.69 6.28 -22.48
CA ASP A 95 -16.06 6.07 -22.91
C ASP A 95 -16.59 4.69 -22.48
N THR A 96 -17.85 4.42 -22.83
CA THR A 96 -18.52 3.16 -22.51
C THR A 96 -17.91 1.96 -23.26
N GLU A 97 -17.35 2.18 -24.45
CA GLU A 97 -16.71 1.13 -25.25
C GLU A 97 -15.39 0.72 -24.63
N GLN A 98 -14.56 1.67 -24.24
CA GLN A 98 -13.32 1.40 -23.52
C GLN A 98 -13.61 0.69 -22.19
N ALA A 99 -14.58 1.19 -21.40
CA ALA A 99 -15.02 0.56 -20.15
C ALA A 99 -15.46 -0.89 -20.38
N ALA A 100 -16.25 -1.17 -21.43
CA ALA A 100 -16.69 -2.52 -21.77
C ALA A 100 -15.51 -3.44 -22.15
N ARG A 101 -14.54 -2.95 -22.93
CA ARG A 101 -13.33 -3.72 -23.28
C ARG A 101 -12.55 -4.12 -22.01
N TYR A 102 -12.29 -3.16 -21.11
CA TYR A 102 -11.54 -3.46 -19.88
C TYR A 102 -12.33 -4.32 -18.90
N ARG A 103 -13.65 -4.21 -18.86
CA ARG A 103 -14.50 -5.13 -18.11
C ARG A 103 -14.39 -6.55 -18.62
N ALA A 104 -14.37 -6.74 -19.93
CA ALA A 104 -14.18 -8.06 -20.54
C ALA A 104 -12.78 -8.63 -20.18
N ARG A 105 -11.72 -7.81 -20.28
CA ARG A 105 -10.36 -8.21 -19.88
C ARG A 105 -10.27 -8.61 -18.39
N ALA A 106 -10.82 -7.78 -17.49
CA ALA A 106 -10.83 -8.10 -16.06
C ALA A 106 -11.55 -9.41 -15.76
N LYS A 107 -12.64 -9.71 -16.46
CA LYS A 107 -13.34 -11.00 -16.37
C LYS A 107 -12.45 -12.17 -16.80
N GLY A 108 -11.71 -12.01 -17.90
CA GLY A 108 -10.73 -13.00 -18.36
C GLY A 108 -9.65 -13.24 -17.30
N TRP A 109 -9.00 -12.18 -16.83
CA TRP A 109 -7.93 -12.27 -15.84
C TRP A 109 -8.33 -13.00 -14.55
N VAL A 110 -9.51 -12.72 -14.01
CA VAL A 110 -9.94 -13.38 -12.78
C VAL A 110 -10.41 -14.82 -13.03
N ALA A 111 -10.94 -15.14 -14.23
CA ALA A 111 -11.28 -16.51 -14.61
C ALA A 111 -10.01 -17.35 -14.73
N GLU A 112 -9.02 -16.91 -15.50
CA GLU A 112 -7.70 -17.54 -15.68
C GLU A 112 -7.00 -17.68 -14.32
N TYR A 113 -7.05 -16.64 -13.47
CA TYR A 113 -6.47 -16.71 -12.11
C TYR A 113 -7.05 -17.87 -11.29
N VAL A 114 -8.36 -18.12 -11.38
CA VAL A 114 -9.02 -19.22 -10.67
C VAL A 114 -8.71 -20.58 -11.28
N GLU A 115 -8.47 -20.63 -12.60
CA GLU A 115 -8.10 -21.88 -13.31
C GLU A 115 -6.64 -22.28 -13.02
N ASP A 116 -5.73 -21.29 -12.95
CA ASP A 116 -4.30 -21.51 -12.87
C ASP A 116 -3.76 -21.58 -11.42
N ASN A 117 -4.55 -21.14 -10.43
CA ASN A 117 -4.09 -21.07 -9.05
C ASN A 117 -4.96 -21.92 -8.11
N ASP A 118 -4.34 -22.42 -7.05
CA ASP A 118 -5.08 -23.08 -5.98
C ASP A 118 -5.90 -22.07 -5.16
N VAL A 119 -7.21 -22.11 -5.33
CA VAL A 119 -8.17 -21.28 -4.58
C VAL A 119 -8.96 -22.10 -3.55
N THR A 120 -8.51 -23.33 -3.27
CA THR A 120 -9.24 -24.26 -2.38
C THR A 120 -8.95 -24.04 -0.90
N HIS A 121 -7.82 -23.45 -0.54
CA HIS A 121 -7.51 -23.14 0.85
C HIS A 121 -8.09 -21.77 1.26
N ASP A 122 -8.41 -21.62 2.55
CA ASP A 122 -8.91 -20.38 3.10
C ASP A 122 -7.75 -19.47 3.53
N PRO A 123 -7.66 -18.25 2.99
CA PRO A 123 -6.72 -17.26 3.49
C PRO A 123 -6.97 -16.93 4.97
N VAL A 124 -5.91 -16.72 5.73
CA VAL A 124 -6.02 -16.26 7.14
C VAL A 124 -6.33 -14.77 7.24
N GLY A 125 -6.24 -14.04 6.13
CA GLY A 125 -6.59 -12.64 6.01
C GLY A 125 -6.97 -12.22 4.60
N LEU A 126 -8.12 -11.55 4.46
CA LEU A 126 -8.59 -10.90 3.23
C LEU A 126 -8.86 -9.44 3.53
N GLU A 127 -8.24 -8.52 2.74
CA GLU A 127 -8.31 -7.08 3.00
C GLU A 127 -8.08 -6.77 4.50
N ARG A 128 -7.15 -7.53 5.09
CA ARG A 128 -6.97 -7.56 6.53
C ARG A 128 -6.13 -6.39 7.00
N TRP A 129 -6.65 -5.68 8.00
CA TRP A 129 -5.85 -4.68 8.71
C TRP A 129 -4.81 -5.35 9.59
N VAL A 130 -3.55 -4.97 9.40
CA VAL A 130 -2.42 -5.37 10.23
C VAL A 130 -1.83 -4.15 10.91
N SER A 131 -1.40 -4.30 12.16
CA SER A 131 -0.80 -3.21 12.93
C SER A 131 0.20 -3.77 13.92
N ALA A 132 1.41 -3.25 13.89
CA ALA A 132 2.47 -3.71 14.79
C ALA A 132 3.42 -2.58 15.20
N PRO A 133 3.72 -2.45 16.51
CA PRO A 133 4.84 -1.63 16.95
C PRO A 133 6.16 -2.33 16.60
N VAL A 134 7.06 -1.60 15.97
CA VAL A 134 8.33 -2.13 15.45
C VAL A 134 9.49 -1.16 15.64
N ASN A 135 10.70 -1.71 15.54
CA ASN A 135 11.95 -1.01 15.31
C ASN A 135 12.85 -1.88 14.42
N SER A 136 13.95 -1.33 13.93
CA SER A 136 14.93 -2.05 13.11
C SER A 136 15.94 -2.80 13.95
N GLU A 137 16.19 -2.39 15.21
CA GLU A 137 17.18 -3.00 16.09
C GLU A 137 16.53 -3.98 17.06
N PRO A 138 16.95 -5.26 17.07
CA PRO A 138 16.40 -6.27 17.97
C PRO A 138 16.60 -5.89 19.44
N GLY A 139 15.53 -6.02 20.25
CA GLY A 139 15.59 -5.76 21.69
C GLY A 139 15.38 -4.31 22.11
N GLU A 140 15.37 -3.37 21.21
CA GLU A 140 15.07 -1.98 21.50
C GLU A 140 13.56 -1.71 21.61
N ARG A 141 13.22 -0.55 22.19
CA ARG A 141 11.82 -0.10 22.26
C ARG A 141 11.32 0.24 20.85
N PRO A 142 10.04 -0.04 20.55
CA PRO A 142 9.45 0.36 19.27
C PRO A 142 9.63 1.84 18.98
N SER A 143 10.00 2.17 17.75
CA SER A 143 10.19 3.54 17.26
C SER A 143 8.96 4.02 16.48
N MET A 144 8.23 3.09 15.86
CA MET A 144 7.05 3.39 15.04
C MET A 144 6.00 2.27 15.14
N ILE A 145 4.80 2.55 14.64
CA ILE A 145 3.74 1.56 14.41
C ILE A 145 3.52 1.48 12.91
N ILE A 146 3.80 0.30 12.33
CA ILE A 146 3.40 0.00 10.96
C ILE A 146 1.93 -0.44 10.99
N GLU A 147 1.12 0.19 10.16
CA GLU A 147 -0.28 -0.18 10.03
C GLU A 147 -0.71 -0.12 8.55
N GLY A 148 -1.65 -0.98 8.17
CA GLY A 148 -2.21 -0.97 6.83
C GLY A 148 -3.05 -2.19 6.53
N ARG A 149 -3.55 -2.26 5.31
CA ARG A 149 -4.43 -3.31 4.84
C ARG A 149 -3.73 -4.12 3.76
N THR A 150 -3.60 -5.42 3.99
CA THR A 150 -3.06 -6.39 3.03
C THR A 150 -4.20 -6.95 2.17
N ASP A 151 -3.95 -7.21 0.88
CA ASP A 151 -4.97 -7.78 0.01
C ASP A 151 -5.33 -9.19 0.46
N ARG A 152 -4.32 -10.06 0.61
CA ARG A 152 -4.48 -11.42 1.10
C ARG A 152 -3.29 -11.87 1.94
N ILE A 153 -3.56 -12.67 2.97
CA ILE A 153 -2.54 -13.38 3.74
C ILE A 153 -2.93 -14.85 3.73
N ASP A 154 -2.07 -15.67 3.16
CA ASP A 154 -2.18 -17.14 3.21
C ASP A 154 -1.37 -17.69 4.38
N GLN A 155 -1.67 -18.93 4.77
CA GLN A 155 -0.80 -19.73 5.64
C GLN A 155 -0.45 -21.03 4.93
N ARG A 156 0.84 -21.26 4.71
CA ARG A 156 1.38 -22.44 4.02
C ARG A 156 2.45 -23.06 4.90
N ASP A 157 2.32 -24.32 5.25
CA ASP A 157 3.28 -25.06 6.10
C ASP A 157 3.62 -24.37 7.43
N GLY A 158 2.67 -23.66 8.01
CA GLY A 158 2.84 -22.91 9.27
C GLY A 158 3.39 -21.48 9.13
N GLU A 159 3.79 -21.08 7.94
CA GLU A 159 4.28 -19.73 7.63
C GLU A 159 3.23 -18.88 6.91
N LEU A 160 3.27 -17.58 7.14
CA LEU A 160 2.41 -16.62 6.46
C LEU A 160 3.04 -16.18 5.15
N VAL A 161 2.20 -16.00 4.13
CA VAL A 161 2.57 -15.43 2.84
C VAL A 161 1.70 -14.20 2.58
N VAL A 162 2.34 -13.04 2.39
CA VAL A 162 1.62 -11.82 2.00
C VAL A 162 1.49 -11.79 0.48
N VAL A 163 0.26 -11.72 0.01
CA VAL A 163 -0.07 -11.64 -1.43
C VAL A 163 -0.66 -10.27 -1.74
N ASP A 164 -0.17 -9.65 -2.81
CA ASP A 164 -0.64 -8.37 -3.33
C ASP A 164 -0.95 -8.49 -4.83
N TYR A 165 -2.15 -8.08 -5.23
CA TYR A 165 -2.61 -8.18 -6.60
C TYR A 165 -2.20 -6.98 -7.45
N LYS A 166 -1.75 -7.24 -8.67
CA LYS A 166 -1.34 -6.24 -9.64
C LYS A 166 -2.13 -6.34 -10.93
N THR A 167 -2.61 -5.18 -11.42
CA THR A 167 -3.35 -5.05 -12.68
C THR A 167 -2.69 -4.07 -13.64
N GLY A 168 -1.44 -3.67 -13.35
CA GLY A 168 -0.67 -2.71 -14.14
C GLY A 168 -0.23 -3.25 -15.50
N ARG A 169 0.49 -2.41 -16.27
CA ARG A 169 0.96 -2.75 -17.62
C ARG A 169 2.06 -3.80 -17.66
N ARG A 170 2.93 -3.79 -16.66
CA ARG A 170 4.14 -4.60 -16.63
C ARG A 170 4.03 -5.66 -15.54
N ALA A 171 4.33 -6.90 -15.91
CA ALA A 171 4.48 -7.97 -14.94
C ALA A 171 5.69 -7.67 -14.03
N PRO A 172 5.53 -7.78 -12.71
CA PRO A 172 6.65 -7.67 -11.78
C PRO A 172 7.54 -8.92 -11.87
N ASP A 173 8.79 -8.75 -11.42
CA ASP A 173 9.73 -9.84 -11.25
C ASP A 173 10.06 -10.10 -9.76
N GLU A 174 10.86 -11.14 -9.50
CA GLU A 174 11.31 -11.49 -8.15
C GLU A 174 12.07 -10.34 -7.46
N TYR A 175 12.87 -9.60 -8.23
CA TYR A 175 13.62 -8.47 -7.69
C TYR A 175 12.65 -7.38 -7.20
N GLU A 176 11.59 -7.10 -7.93
CA GLU A 176 10.57 -6.12 -7.53
C GLU A 176 9.79 -6.56 -6.30
N ALA A 177 9.44 -7.85 -6.21
CA ALA A 177 8.82 -8.39 -5.02
C ALA A 177 9.73 -8.22 -3.78
N ARG A 178 11.02 -8.56 -3.92
CA ARG A 178 12.04 -8.44 -2.88
C ARG A 178 12.36 -6.98 -2.52
N ALA A 179 12.41 -6.09 -3.50
CA ALA A 179 12.70 -4.67 -3.31
C ALA A 179 11.49 -3.87 -2.78
N SER A 180 10.29 -4.45 -2.77
CA SER A 180 9.07 -3.79 -2.32
C SER A 180 9.09 -3.53 -0.82
N GLN A 181 9.35 -2.28 -0.42
CA GLN A 181 9.25 -1.87 0.98
C GLN A 181 7.84 -2.14 1.55
N ALA A 182 6.80 -1.95 0.74
CA ALA A 182 5.42 -2.17 1.18
C ALA A 182 5.19 -3.62 1.59
N LEU A 183 5.61 -4.58 0.77
CA LEU A 183 5.46 -6.01 1.06
C LEU A 183 6.29 -6.43 2.27
N ALA A 184 7.55 -5.98 2.36
CA ALA A 184 8.41 -6.27 3.51
C ALA A 184 7.80 -5.75 4.83
N LEU A 185 7.26 -4.53 4.83
CA LEU A 185 6.59 -3.96 6.00
C LEU A 185 5.29 -4.70 6.34
N TYR A 186 4.52 -5.13 5.34
CA TYR A 186 3.35 -5.97 5.56
C TYR A 186 3.71 -7.36 6.07
N ALA A 187 4.81 -7.97 5.62
CA ALA A 187 5.29 -9.24 6.16
C ALA A 187 5.60 -9.11 7.66
N VAL A 188 6.35 -8.08 8.07
CA VAL A 188 6.65 -7.82 9.50
C VAL A 188 5.39 -7.56 10.31
N ALA A 189 4.47 -6.71 9.81
CA ALA A 189 3.24 -6.39 10.51
C ALA A 189 2.30 -7.61 10.63
N SER A 190 2.21 -8.43 9.57
CA SER A 190 1.43 -9.68 9.57
C SER A 190 1.98 -10.68 10.56
N ALA A 191 3.29 -10.90 10.55
CA ALA A 191 3.95 -11.81 11.50
C ALA A 191 3.65 -11.44 12.95
N ARG A 192 3.71 -10.16 13.29
CA ARG A 192 3.41 -9.69 14.64
C ARG A 192 1.93 -9.74 14.99
N THR A 193 1.06 -9.36 14.04
CA THR A 193 -0.40 -9.34 14.24
C THR A 193 -0.97 -10.74 14.40
N LEU A 194 -0.48 -11.70 13.60
CA LEU A 194 -0.99 -13.07 13.54
C LEU A 194 -0.14 -14.07 14.36
N ARG A 195 1.00 -13.62 14.90
CA ARG A 195 1.91 -14.43 15.73
C ARG A 195 2.42 -15.70 15.03
N ALA A 196 2.72 -15.59 13.74
CA ALA A 196 3.30 -16.64 12.92
C ALA A 196 4.42 -16.08 12.03
N PRO A 197 5.44 -16.84 11.64
CA PRO A 197 6.50 -16.39 10.75
C PRO A 197 5.92 -15.89 9.42
N CYS A 198 6.52 -14.84 8.86
CA CYS A 198 6.15 -14.29 7.56
C CYS A 198 7.40 -13.74 6.88
N THR A 199 7.98 -14.52 6.00
CA THR A 199 9.18 -14.15 5.22
C THR A 199 8.87 -14.09 3.73
N THR A 200 7.85 -14.79 3.29
CA THR A 200 7.47 -14.87 1.87
C THR A 200 6.45 -13.81 1.49
N VAL A 201 6.71 -13.16 0.37
CA VAL A 201 5.83 -12.15 -0.23
C VAL A 201 5.63 -12.46 -1.71
N GLU A 202 4.44 -12.20 -2.23
CA GLU A 202 4.07 -12.49 -3.62
C GLU A 202 3.36 -11.30 -4.27
N LEU A 203 3.75 -10.99 -5.50
CA LEU A 203 3.04 -10.09 -6.41
C LEU A 203 2.34 -10.94 -7.47
N HIS A 204 1.02 -10.96 -7.45
CA HIS A 204 0.21 -11.68 -8.42
C HIS A 204 -0.27 -10.73 -9.51
N HIS A 205 0.31 -10.84 -10.70
CA HIS A 205 -0.02 -9.99 -11.84
C HIS A 205 -1.11 -10.62 -12.69
N LEU A 206 -2.34 -10.12 -12.53
CA LEU A 206 -3.53 -10.70 -13.15
C LEU A 206 -3.48 -10.69 -14.69
N PRO A 207 -3.02 -9.59 -15.37
CA PRO A 207 -3.00 -9.56 -16.83
C PRO A 207 -2.10 -10.58 -17.51
N SER A 208 -1.06 -11.09 -16.84
CA SER A 208 -0.12 -12.05 -17.43
C SER A 208 -0.10 -13.41 -16.72
N GLY A 209 -0.86 -13.57 -15.62
CA GLY A 209 -0.79 -14.77 -14.78
C GLY A 209 0.53 -14.97 -14.03
N THR A 210 1.46 -13.99 -14.11
CA THR A 210 2.77 -14.10 -13.47
C THR A 210 2.66 -13.92 -11.97
N ILE A 211 3.31 -14.81 -11.20
CA ILE A 211 3.52 -14.68 -9.76
C ILE A 211 5.00 -14.42 -9.53
N ALA A 212 5.33 -13.26 -9.02
CA ALA A 212 6.67 -12.90 -8.58
C ALA A 212 6.77 -13.09 -7.08
N ALA A 213 7.42 -14.15 -6.64
CA ALA A 213 7.61 -14.48 -5.24
C ALA A 213 9.03 -14.11 -4.79
N ALA A 214 9.15 -13.66 -3.54
CA ALA A 214 10.44 -13.44 -2.90
C ALA A 214 10.40 -13.84 -1.44
N GLU A 215 11.48 -14.45 -0.97
CA GLU A 215 11.69 -14.76 0.43
C GLU A 215 12.66 -13.75 1.04
N HIS A 216 12.30 -13.15 2.15
CA HIS A 216 13.13 -12.22 2.90
C HIS A 216 13.94 -12.94 3.99
N THR A 217 15.21 -12.63 4.07
CA THR A 217 16.01 -12.94 5.26
C THR A 217 15.73 -11.93 6.36
N THR A 218 16.07 -12.27 7.61
CA THR A 218 16.00 -11.34 8.75
C THR A 218 16.74 -10.04 8.45
N GLU A 219 17.90 -10.11 7.82
CA GLU A 219 18.69 -8.94 7.44
C GLU A 219 18.01 -8.10 6.35
N SER A 220 17.35 -8.74 5.39
CA SER A 220 16.56 -8.03 4.38
C SER A 220 15.39 -7.26 5.01
N LEU A 221 14.62 -7.89 5.90
CA LEU A 221 13.54 -7.23 6.63
C LEU A 221 14.06 -6.08 7.51
N ARG A 222 15.21 -6.27 8.18
CA ARG A 222 15.84 -5.22 8.99
C ARG A 222 16.17 -3.99 8.17
N ARG A 223 16.76 -4.14 6.98
CA ARG A 223 17.05 -3.01 6.07
C ARG A 223 15.80 -2.25 5.63
N HIS A 224 14.71 -2.96 5.34
CA HIS A 224 13.43 -2.31 5.01
C HIS A 224 12.84 -1.56 6.21
N LEU A 225 12.95 -2.12 7.42
CA LEU A 225 12.54 -1.46 8.65
C LEU A 225 13.37 -0.21 8.92
N GLN A 226 14.69 -0.29 8.81
CA GLN A 226 15.59 0.85 9.01
C GLN A 226 15.24 2.01 8.06
N ARG A 227 15.06 1.74 6.79
CA ARG A 227 14.64 2.75 5.82
C ARG A 227 13.27 3.36 6.18
N ALA A 228 12.34 2.53 6.63
CA ALA A 228 11.02 3.02 7.06
C ALA A 228 11.11 3.91 8.32
N GLU A 229 12.00 3.59 9.27
CA GLU A 229 12.28 4.39 10.46
C GLU A 229 12.89 5.75 10.11
N GLU A 230 13.87 5.78 9.20
CA GLU A 230 14.47 7.01 8.70
C GLU A 230 13.39 7.92 8.09
N THR A 231 12.61 7.40 7.13
CA THR A 231 11.51 8.15 6.50
C THR A 231 10.45 8.59 7.54
N ALA A 232 10.09 7.72 8.49
CA ALA A 232 9.14 8.06 9.55
C ALA A 232 9.67 9.14 10.50
N GLY A 233 10.98 9.14 10.77
CA GLY A 233 11.68 10.16 11.53
C GLY A 233 11.63 11.53 10.86
N ASP A 234 12.00 11.58 9.59
CA ASP A 234 11.95 12.79 8.76
C ASP A 234 10.53 13.35 8.68
N LEU A 235 9.57 12.47 8.41
CA LEU A 235 8.16 12.81 8.34
C LEU A 235 7.63 13.39 9.66
N ARG A 236 8.00 12.79 10.79
CA ARG A 236 7.61 13.29 12.12
C ARG A 236 8.21 14.67 12.38
N LEU A 237 9.53 14.83 12.14
CA LEU A 237 10.21 16.10 12.34
C LEU A 237 9.57 17.21 11.51
N ALA A 238 9.33 16.95 10.20
CA ALA A 238 8.68 17.93 9.31
C ALA A 238 7.26 18.27 9.79
N THR A 239 6.48 17.27 10.24
CA THR A 239 5.12 17.48 10.72
C THR A 239 5.09 18.25 12.05
N ASP A 240 5.96 17.92 12.99
CA ASP A 240 6.04 18.61 14.29
C ASP A 240 6.50 20.07 14.11
N THR A 241 7.47 20.30 13.22
CA THR A 241 7.93 21.66 12.88
C THR A 241 6.84 22.46 12.18
N LEU A 242 6.07 21.86 11.27
CA LEU A 242 4.91 22.52 10.65
C LEU A 242 3.86 22.92 11.69
N ASN A 243 3.56 22.04 12.63
CA ASN A 243 2.61 22.31 13.71
C ASN A 243 3.09 23.41 14.67
N ALA A 244 4.40 23.62 14.76
CA ALA A 244 5.02 24.72 15.51
C ALA A 244 5.10 26.05 14.71
N GLY A 245 4.52 26.11 13.51
CA GLY A 245 4.48 27.30 12.67
C GLY A 245 5.61 27.39 11.64
N GLY A 246 6.31 26.30 11.36
CA GLY A 246 7.33 26.26 10.31
C GLY A 246 6.75 26.43 8.90
N ASP A 247 7.62 26.84 7.97
CA ASP A 247 7.25 27.10 6.58
C ASP A 247 6.96 25.78 5.82
N GLU A 248 5.72 25.64 5.33
CA GLU A 248 5.26 24.44 4.62
C GLU A 248 6.03 24.20 3.31
N ASP A 249 6.52 25.24 2.63
CA ASP A 249 7.25 25.11 1.37
C ASP A 249 8.68 24.59 1.59
N VAL A 250 9.28 24.92 2.72
CA VAL A 250 10.59 24.42 3.13
C VAL A 250 10.50 22.98 3.65
N LEU A 251 9.49 22.68 4.47
CA LEU A 251 9.33 21.37 5.14
C LEU A 251 8.80 20.29 4.20
N PHE A 252 7.96 20.67 3.25
CA PHE A 252 7.35 19.77 2.28
C PHE A 252 7.59 20.25 0.84
N PRO A 253 8.85 20.27 0.39
CA PRO A 253 9.17 20.75 -0.96
C PRO A 253 8.57 19.82 -2.01
N PRO A 254 8.14 20.33 -3.16
CA PRO A 254 7.75 19.52 -4.29
C PRO A 254 8.98 18.79 -4.86
N ARG A 255 8.78 17.56 -5.34
CA ARG A 255 9.74 16.80 -6.15
C ARG A 255 9.17 16.60 -7.54
N PRO A 256 9.29 17.62 -8.45
CA PRO A 256 8.66 17.56 -9.76
C PRO A 256 9.35 16.55 -10.65
N ASP A 257 8.56 15.66 -11.25
CA ASP A 257 8.99 14.69 -12.25
C ASP A 257 7.82 14.31 -13.19
N ARG A 258 8.02 13.30 -14.05
CA ARG A 258 6.98 12.82 -14.97
C ARG A 258 5.69 12.36 -14.25
N ARG A 259 5.75 11.95 -12.99
CA ARG A 259 4.59 11.52 -12.19
C ARG A 259 3.63 12.66 -11.89
N CYS A 260 4.07 13.92 -12.05
CA CYS A 260 3.19 15.08 -11.93
C CYS A 260 2.06 15.07 -12.95
N ALA A 261 2.22 14.38 -14.11
CA ALA A 261 1.18 14.27 -15.13
C ALA A 261 -0.11 13.61 -14.61
N TRP A 262 0.01 12.67 -13.67
CA TRP A 262 -1.12 11.93 -13.07
C TRP A 262 -1.23 12.09 -11.55
N CYS A 263 -0.64 13.16 -11.03
CA CYS A 263 -0.75 13.47 -9.60
C CYS A 263 -2.14 14.02 -9.26
N ASP A 264 -2.82 13.41 -8.29
CA ASP A 264 -4.15 13.83 -7.83
C ASP A 264 -4.22 15.29 -7.39
N PHE A 265 -3.11 15.84 -6.90
CA PHE A 265 -3.02 17.20 -6.38
C PHE A 265 -2.36 18.20 -7.34
N ARG A 266 -2.18 17.82 -8.60
CA ARG A 266 -1.60 18.69 -9.62
C ARG A 266 -2.30 20.07 -9.71
N PRO A 267 -3.65 20.18 -9.64
CA PRO A 267 -4.32 21.47 -9.67
C PRO A 267 -3.91 22.42 -8.53
N SER A 268 -3.45 21.88 -7.41
CA SER A 268 -3.01 22.66 -6.22
C SER A 268 -1.49 22.75 -6.10
N CYS A 269 -0.72 22.39 -7.15
CA CYS A 269 0.74 22.37 -7.13
C CYS A 269 1.33 23.05 -8.37
N ALA A 270 1.78 24.30 -8.20
CA ALA A 270 2.37 25.08 -9.30
C ALA A 270 3.59 24.37 -9.93
N ALA A 271 4.47 23.77 -9.12
CA ALA A 271 5.62 23.02 -9.61
C ALA A 271 5.21 21.82 -10.47
N GLY A 272 4.16 21.09 -10.07
CA GLY A 272 3.63 19.97 -10.84
C GLY A 272 2.98 20.41 -12.17
N GLN A 273 2.29 21.54 -12.15
CA GLN A 273 1.68 22.12 -13.37
C GLN A 273 2.76 22.55 -14.38
N ALA A 274 3.86 23.14 -13.89
CA ALA A 274 4.96 23.59 -14.75
C ALA A 274 5.79 22.44 -15.34
N THR A 275 5.80 21.26 -14.70
CA THR A 275 6.72 20.16 -15.08
C THR A 275 6.13 19.24 -16.14
N ALA A 276 4.84 18.96 -16.11
CA ALA A 276 4.23 17.98 -17.00
C ALA A 276 2.80 18.39 -17.37
N GLN A 277 2.42 18.11 -18.62
CA GLN A 277 1.02 18.19 -19.03
C GLN A 277 0.21 17.13 -18.27
N GLN A 278 -1.02 17.45 -17.92
CA GLN A 278 -1.91 16.49 -17.25
C GLN A 278 -2.24 15.34 -18.21
N ALA A 279 -2.05 14.12 -17.70
CA ALA A 279 -2.46 12.90 -18.39
C ALA A 279 -3.98 12.76 -18.39
N GLN A 280 -4.52 12.07 -19.40
CA GLN A 280 -5.91 11.66 -19.39
C GLN A 280 -6.14 10.56 -18.34
N PRO A 281 -7.34 10.46 -17.76
CA PRO A 281 -7.63 9.47 -16.73
C PRO A 281 -7.37 8.02 -17.14
N TRP A 282 -7.36 7.72 -18.42
CA TRP A 282 -7.18 6.37 -19.00
C TRP A 282 -5.76 6.10 -19.55
N ASP A 283 -4.85 7.10 -19.61
CA ASP A 283 -3.52 6.94 -20.20
C ASP A 283 -2.65 5.87 -19.53
N LEU A 284 -2.93 5.51 -18.27
CA LEU A 284 -2.18 4.51 -17.51
C LEU A 284 -2.80 3.09 -17.61
N LEU A 285 -3.86 2.90 -18.34
CA LEU A 285 -4.40 1.56 -18.60
C LEU A 285 -3.39 0.70 -19.37
N ALA A 286 -3.34 -0.60 -19.06
CA ALA A 286 -2.57 -1.56 -19.84
C ALA A 286 -3.14 -1.66 -21.26
N PRO A 287 -2.30 -1.77 -22.31
CA PRO A 287 -2.74 -1.83 -23.70
C PRO A 287 -3.59 -3.07 -23.99
#